data_531c15985f18bc356806d07cb9d501eb
#
_entry.id   531c15985f18bc356806d07cb9d501eb
#
_cell.length_a   1.000
_cell.length_b   1.000
_cell.length_c   1.000
_cell.angle_alpha   90.00
_cell.angle_beta   90.00
_cell.angle_gamma   90.00
#
_symmetry.space_group_name_H-M   'P 1'
#
loop_
_entity.id
_entity.type
_entity.pdbx_description
1 polymer ?
#
loop_
_entity_poly.entity_id
_entity_poly.type
_entity_poly.pdbx_seq_one_letter_code
_entity_poly.pdbx_strand_id
1 'polypeptide(L)'
;PEKRHLFQIEIPNTMFTPYLYESQGIEIALSNSEIDTVLWNAAAPGVPTEGIKDFLGYLKSKGIRTGVISNISYAPSVVAERINRLLPENAFEFIITSSNFMFRKPNKRIFDLALEKAELQPDEVWYIGDQYECDVKGSLNAGLLPIWYIGAIDLPYTEDINILTV
;
A
#
# COMPACT_ATOMS: atom_id res chain seq x y z
N PRO A 1 16.76 -7.02 -3.86
CA PRO A 1 15.72 -6.62 -2.87
C PRO A 1 16.20 -5.59 -1.86
N GLU A 2 17.35 -5.79 -1.21
CA GLU A 2 17.88 -4.91 -0.16
C GLU A 2 18.12 -3.45 -0.59
N LYS A 3 18.59 -3.22 -1.81
CA LYS A 3 18.88 -1.86 -2.30
C LYS A 3 17.65 -0.96 -2.47
N ARG A 4 16.47 -1.53 -2.72
CA ARG A 4 15.21 -0.74 -2.81
C ARG A 4 14.86 -0.08 -1.47
N HIS A 5 15.12 -0.75 -0.36
CA HIS A 5 14.88 -0.19 0.97
C HIS A 5 15.84 0.95 1.31
N LEU A 6 17.10 0.86 0.88
CA LEU A 6 18.11 1.88 1.13
C LEU A 6 17.81 3.22 0.43
N PHE A 7 17.32 3.17 -0.81
CA PHE A 7 17.04 4.37 -1.60
C PHE A 7 15.61 4.88 -1.48
N GLN A 8 14.70 4.08 -0.86
CA GLN A 8 13.27 4.43 -0.71
C GLN A 8 12.62 4.82 -2.06
N ILE A 9 13.07 4.19 -3.14
CA ILE A 9 12.60 4.43 -4.52
C ILE A 9 11.89 3.18 -5.03
N GLU A 10 10.79 3.38 -5.75
CA GLU A 10 10.06 2.34 -6.46
C GLU A 10 10.38 2.39 -7.97
N ILE A 11 10.51 1.21 -8.56
CA ILE A 11 10.58 1.05 -10.01
C ILE A 11 9.23 0.46 -10.46
N PRO A 12 8.44 1.22 -11.24
CA PRO A 12 7.16 0.71 -11.74
C PRO A 12 7.33 -0.52 -12.65
N ASN A 13 6.44 -1.49 -12.52
CA ASN A 13 6.41 -2.66 -13.41
C ASN A 13 6.26 -2.26 -14.87
N THR A 14 5.51 -1.20 -15.16
CA THR A 14 5.32 -0.68 -16.51
C THR A 14 6.62 -0.26 -17.21
N MET A 15 7.70 -0.02 -16.47
CA MET A 15 9.03 0.23 -17.01
C MET A 15 9.86 -1.04 -17.19
N PHE A 16 9.68 -2.01 -16.30
CA PHE A 16 10.53 -3.20 -16.24
C PHE A 16 9.96 -4.38 -17.06
N THR A 17 8.66 -4.61 -16.96
CA THR A 17 7.99 -5.75 -17.63
C THR A 17 8.13 -5.71 -19.16
N PRO A 18 7.89 -4.58 -19.86
CA PRO A 18 8.09 -4.50 -21.30
C PRO A 18 9.51 -4.82 -21.71
N TYR A 19 10.49 -4.26 -21.01
CA TYR A 19 11.90 -4.51 -21.27
C TYR A 19 12.27 -6.00 -21.18
N LEU A 20 11.73 -6.71 -20.18
CA LEU A 20 11.95 -8.15 -20.04
C LEU A 20 11.41 -8.92 -21.24
N TYR A 21 10.19 -8.67 -21.68
CA TYR A 21 9.57 -9.38 -22.80
C TYR A 21 10.27 -9.05 -24.11
N GLU A 22 10.52 -7.78 -24.40
CA GLU A 22 11.27 -7.34 -25.57
C GLU A 22 12.66 -7.97 -25.65
N SER A 23 13.39 -8.02 -24.52
CA SER A 23 14.73 -8.62 -24.45
C SER A 23 14.75 -10.12 -24.74
N GLN A 24 13.62 -10.81 -24.57
CA GLN A 24 13.45 -12.23 -24.84
C GLN A 24 12.73 -12.52 -26.18
N GLY A 25 12.40 -11.46 -26.95
CA GLY A 25 11.66 -11.60 -28.20
C GLY A 25 10.21 -12.07 -27.99
N ILE A 26 9.64 -11.82 -26.82
CA ILE A 26 8.26 -12.20 -26.50
C ILE A 26 7.34 -11.02 -26.80
N GLU A 27 6.38 -11.23 -27.69
CA GLU A 27 5.30 -10.30 -28.00
C GLU A 27 4.03 -10.72 -27.28
N ILE A 28 3.42 -9.79 -26.52
CA ILE A 28 2.17 -10.00 -25.79
C ILE A 28 1.15 -8.96 -26.26
N ALA A 29 0.01 -9.44 -26.74
CA ALA A 29 -1.08 -8.60 -27.22
C ALA A 29 -1.98 -8.05 -26.08
N LEU A 30 -1.39 -7.71 -24.95
CA LEU A 30 -2.04 -7.11 -23.79
C LEU A 30 -1.30 -5.84 -23.39
N SER A 31 -2.02 -4.87 -22.85
CA SER A 31 -1.39 -3.71 -22.22
C SER A 31 -0.62 -4.12 -20.94
N ASN A 32 0.34 -3.32 -20.54
CA ASN A 32 1.12 -3.58 -19.31
C ASN A 32 0.24 -3.75 -18.07
N SER A 33 -0.84 -2.98 -17.94
CA SER A 33 -1.80 -3.10 -16.84
C SER A 33 -2.59 -4.40 -16.86
N GLU A 34 -2.97 -4.88 -18.05
CA GLU A 34 -3.64 -6.18 -18.21
C GLU A 34 -2.69 -7.32 -17.86
N ILE A 35 -1.42 -7.25 -18.32
CA ILE A 35 -0.39 -8.23 -17.96
C ILE A 35 -0.21 -8.24 -16.42
N ASP A 36 -0.04 -7.08 -15.80
CA ASP A 36 0.11 -6.95 -14.35
C ASP A 36 -1.09 -7.55 -13.59
N THR A 37 -2.32 -7.26 -14.04
CA THR A 37 -3.54 -7.80 -13.45
C THR A 37 -3.59 -9.33 -13.54
N VAL A 38 -3.31 -9.88 -14.70
CA VAL A 38 -3.32 -11.34 -14.92
C VAL A 38 -2.24 -12.01 -14.06
N LEU A 39 -1.01 -11.53 -14.12
CA LEU A 39 0.10 -12.10 -13.37
C LEU A 39 -0.13 -12.02 -11.86
N TRP A 40 -0.56 -10.87 -11.36
CA TRP A 40 -0.77 -10.70 -9.92
C TRP A 40 -1.93 -11.57 -9.41
N ASN A 41 -3.03 -11.65 -10.15
CA ASN A 41 -4.15 -12.49 -9.77
C ASN A 41 -3.80 -13.99 -9.81
N ALA A 42 -2.96 -14.41 -10.76
CA ALA A 42 -2.52 -15.81 -10.86
C ALA A 42 -1.50 -16.16 -9.76
N ALA A 43 -0.50 -15.30 -9.52
CA ALA A 43 0.57 -15.58 -8.56
C ALA A 43 0.16 -15.38 -7.10
N ALA A 44 -0.72 -14.41 -6.84
CA ALA A 44 -1.14 -14.04 -5.48
C ALA A 44 -2.59 -13.52 -5.49
N PRO A 45 -3.60 -14.40 -5.61
CA PRO A 45 -5.01 -13.98 -5.72
C PRO A 45 -5.47 -13.16 -4.51
N GLY A 46 -4.89 -13.40 -3.34
CA GLY A 46 -5.18 -12.70 -2.09
C GLY A 46 -6.58 -12.97 -1.54
N VAL A 47 -6.68 -12.79 -0.26
CA VAL A 47 -7.95 -12.78 0.47
C VAL A 47 -7.98 -11.55 1.37
N PRO A 48 -9.15 -11.00 1.67
CA PRO A 48 -9.25 -9.94 2.68
C PRO A 48 -8.78 -10.44 4.04
N THR A 49 -8.10 -9.59 4.79
CA THR A 49 -7.81 -9.84 6.19
C THR A 49 -9.11 -10.07 6.97
N GLU A 50 -9.10 -11.00 7.91
CA GLU A 50 -10.26 -11.26 8.76
C GLU A 50 -10.70 -9.98 9.49
N GLY A 51 -12.00 -9.73 9.56
CA GLY A 51 -12.60 -8.57 10.21
C GLY A 51 -12.47 -7.25 9.43
N ILE A 52 -11.70 -7.17 8.34
CA ILE A 52 -11.47 -5.90 7.62
C ILE A 52 -12.77 -5.29 7.07
N LYS A 53 -13.71 -6.11 6.62
CA LYS A 53 -15.00 -5.60 6.08
C LYS A 53 -15.82 -4.95 7.18
N ASP A 54 -15.90 -5.58 8.33
CA ASP A 54 -16.65 -5.06 9.49
C ASP A 54 -16.00 -3.79 10.02
N PHE A 55 -14.66 -3.77 10.06
CA PHE A 55 -13.90 -2.60 10.47
C PHE A 55 -14.11 -1.40 9.52
N LEU A 56 -14.03 -1.59 8.21
CA LEU A 56 -14.31 -0.54 7.23
C LEU A 56 -15.76 -0.06 7.30
N GLY A 57 -16.72 -0.99 7.49
CA GLY A 57 -18.12 -0.68 7.72
C GLY A 57 -18.33 0.19 8.96
N TYR A 58 -17.64 -0.15 10.07
CA TYR A 58 -17.65 0.64 11.29
C TYR A 58 -17.10 2.05 11.06
N LEU A 59 -15.92 2.19 10.44
CA LEU A 59 -15.33 3.50 10.14
C LEU A 59 -16.27 4.36 9.31
N LYS A 60 -16.85 3.78 8.25
CA LYS A 60 -17.84 4.45 7.41
C LYS A 60 -19.07 4.92 8.20
N SER A 61 -19.59 4.07 9.12
CA SER A 61 -20.73 4.42 9.98
C SER A 61 -20.46 5.58 10.95
N LYS A 62 -19.18 5.81 11.26
CA LYS A 62 -18.71 6.91 12.11
C LYS A 62 -18.28 8.15 11.30
N GLY A 63 -18.43 8.12 9.98
CA GLY A 63 -17.99 9.22 9.11
C GLY A 63 -16.47 9.38 9.05
N ILE A 64 -15.71 8.33 9.41
CA ILE A 64 -14.25 8.36 9.36
C ILE A 64 -13.81 8.11 7.92
N ARG A 65 -13.06 9.05 7.39
CA ARG A 65 -12.49 9.01 6.03
C ARG A 65 -11.35 8.01 5.97
N THR A 66 -11.19 7.34 4.83
CA THR A 66 -10.15 6.32 4.66
C THR A 66 -9.45 6.48 3.32
N GLY A 67 -8.14 6.18 3.29
CA GLY A 67 -7.32 6.14 2.09
C GLY A 67 -6.28 5.02 2.17
N VAL A 68 -5.59 4.76 1.07
CA VAL A 68 -4.60 3.68 0.98
C VAL A 68 -3.26 4.23 0.50
N ILE A 69 -2.17 3.81 1.17
CA ILE A 69 -0.79 3.98 0.70
C ILE A 69 -0.17 2.59 0.58
N SER A 70 0.29 2.22 -0.60
CA SER A 70 0.90 0.91 -0.87
C SER A 70 2.29 1.02 -1.47
N ASN A 71 3.25 0.30 -0.87
CA ASN A 71 4.57 0.06 -1.46
C ASN A 71 4.47 -1.08 -2.48
N ILE A 72 4.20 -0.72 -3.72
CA ILE A 72 3.95 -1.70 -4.78
C ILE A 72 4.40 -1.16 -6.14
N SER A 73 4.92 -2.06 -6.98
CA SER A 73 5.37 -1.71 -8.34
C SER A 73 4.24 -1.69 -9.39
N TYR A 74 3.07 -2.22 -9.06
CA TYR A 74 1.90 -2.20 -9.95
C TYR A 74 1.28 -0.81 -10.05
N ALA A 75 0.66 -0.53 -11.21
CA ALA A 75 -0.04 0.75 -11.43
C ALA A 75 -1.22 0.94 -10.47
N PRO A 76 -1.59 2.21 -10.12
CA PRO A 76 -2.71 2.48 -9.23
C PRO A 76 -4.04 1.85 -9.67
N SER A 77 -4.28 1.78 -10.98
CA SER A 77 -5.48 1.15 -11.55
C SER A 77 -5.56 -0.35 -11.23
N VAL A 78 -4.45 -1.06 -11.33
CA VAL A 78 -4.35 -2.50 -11.00
C VAL A 78 -4.59 -2.75 -9.52
N VAL A 79 -4.05 -1.88 -8.66
CA VAL A 79 -4.27 -1.95 -7.21
C VAL A 79 -5.72 -1.63 -6.86
N ALA A 80 -6.31 -0.61 -7.48
CA ALA A 80 -7.71 -0.25 -7.27
C ALA A 80 -8.67 -1.37 -7.71
N GLU A 81 -8.43 -1.98 -8.86
CA GLU A 81 -9.21 -3.12 -9.35
C GLU A 81 -9.18 -4.28 -8.34
N ARG A 82 -7.98 -4.61 -7.83
CA ARG A 82 -7.82 -5.66 -6.83
C ARG A 82 -8.54 -5.33 -5.51
N ILE A 83 -8.40 -4.10 -5.00
CA ILE A 83 -9.08 -3.65 -3.79
C ILE A 83 -10.59 -3.75 -3.99
N ASN A 84 -11.13 -3.25 -5.10
CA ASN A 84 -12.57 -3.29 -5.39
C ASN A 84 -13.11 -4.72 -5.53
N ARG A 85 -12.30 -5.63 -6.08
CA ARG A 85 -12.67 -7.05 -6.15
C ARG A 85 -12.74 -7.72 -4.77
N LEU A 86 -11.79 -7.41 -3.89
CA LEU A 86 -11.69 -8.02 -2.56
C LEU A 86 -12.60 -7.34 -1.52
N LEU A 87 -12.80 -6.04 -1.67
CA LEU A 87 -13.54 -5.17 -0.75
C LEU A 87 -14.51 -4.27 -1.55
N PRO A 88 -15.56 -4.83 -2.18
CA PRO A 88 -16.42 -4.09 -3.10
C PRO A 88 -17.16 -2.92 -2.46
N GLU A 89 -17.33 -2.95 -1.13
CA GLU A 89 -18.02 -1.89 -0.36
C GLU A 89 -17.06 -0.86 0.26
N ASN A 90 -15.75 -0.92 -0.11
CA ASN A 90 -14.80 0.06 0.36
C ASN A 90 -15.21 1.49 -0.04
N ALA A 91 -14.79 2.47 0.77
CA ALA A 91 -15.04 3.88 0.54
C ALA A 91 -13.72 4.68 0.59
N PHE A 92 -12.63 4.09 0.08
CA PHE A 92 -11.35 4.77 0.03
C PHE A 92 -11.40 5.97 -0.90
N GLU A 93 -11.06 7.15 -0.38
CA GLU A 93 -11.07 8.40 -1.14
C GLU A 93 -9.94 8.47 -2.16
N PHE A 94 -8.82 7.79 -1.86
CA PHE A 94 -7.67 7.68 -2.75
C PHE A 94 -6.88 6.39 -2.51
N ILE A 95 -6.15 5.98 -3.54
CA ILE A 95 -5.15 4.91 -3.48
C ILE A 95 -3.85 5.48 -4.02
N ILE A 96 -2.84 5.57 -3.14
CA ILE A 96 -1.49 6.00 -3.48
C ILE A 96 -0.61 4.75 -3.59
N THR A 97 0.04 4.58 -4.72
CA THR A 97 1.04 3.52 -4.94
C THR A 97 2.43 4.14 -5.09
N SER A 98 3.44 3.51 -4.53
CA SER A 98 4.82 3.95 -4.70
C SER A 98 5.26 3.97 -6.17
N SER A 99 4.69 3.10 -7.00
CA SER A 99 4.94 3.06 -8.45
C SER A 99 4.58 4.35 -9.19
N ASN A 100 3.54 5.06 -8.72
CA ASN A 100 3.06 6.27 -9.37
C ASN A 100 3.90 7.51 -9.01
N PHE A 101 4.54 7.50 -7.84
CA PHE A 101 5.27 8.65 -7.30
C PHE A 101 6.77 8.39 -7.11
N MET A 102 7.24 7.18 -7.44
CA MET A 102 8.61 6.72 -7.26
C MET A 102 9.11 6.69 -5.80
N PHE A 103 8.43 7.33 -4.87
CA PHE A 103 8.74 7.26 -3.43
C PHE A 103 7.99 6.10 -2.81
N ARG A 104 8.67 5.41 -1.87
CA ARG A 104 8.06 4.32 -1.10
C ARG A 104 8.27 4.53 0.39
N LYS A 105 7.35 4.06 1.20
CA LYS A 105 7.50 4.02 2.66
C LYS A 105 8.84 3.34 3.02
N PRO A 106 9.60 3.84 3.99
CA PRO A 106 9.28 4.88 4.96
C PRO A 106 9.56 6.33 4.54
N ASN A 107 9.76 6.63 3.26
CA ASN A 107 10.01 8.00 2.81
C ASN A 107 8.83 8.92 3.19
N LYS A 108 9.12 9.98 3.93
CA LYS A 108 8.12 10.94 4.42
C LYS A 108 7.24 11.51 3.30
N ARG A 109 7.80 11.72 2.11
CA ARG A 109 7.08 12.33 0.97
C ARG A 109 5.80 11.58 0.55
N ILE A 110 5.76 10.24 0.72
CA ILE A 110 4.56 9.48 0.34
C ILE A 110 3.42 9.70 1.34
N PHE A 111 3.75 9.95 2.62
CA PHE A 111 2.78 10.31 3.66
C PHE A 111 2.33 11.77 3.50
N ASP A 112 3.26 12.71 3.21
CA ASP A 112 2.94 14.10 2.94
C ASP A 112 1.94 14.23 1.77
N LEU A 113 2.14 13.45 0.71
CA LEU A 113 1.20 13.38 -0.41
C LEU A 113 -0.20 12.91 0.01
N ALA A 114 -0.28 11.94 0.92
CA ALA A 114 -1.57 11.45 1.43
C ALA A 114 -2.27 12.52 2.29
N LEU A 115 -1.52 13.23 3.12
CA LEU A 115 -2.03 14.35 3.93
C LEU A 115 -2.55 15.49 3.04
N GLU A 116 -1.80 15.85 2.00
CA GLU A 116 -2.21 16.86 1.02
C GLU A 116 -3.51 16.45 0.30
N LYS A 117 -3.62 15.18 -0.13
CA LYS A 117 -4.85 14.67 -0.76
C LYS A 117 -6.03 14.63 0.18
N ALA A 118 -5.80 14.34 1.45
CA ALA A 118 -6.84 14.30 2.47
C ALA A 118 -7.21 15.71 2.99
N GLU A 119 -6.37 16.72 2.75
CA GLU A 119 -6.49 18.06 3.32
C GLU A 119 -6.52 18.04 4.86
N LEU A 120 -5.63 17.21 5.46
CA LEU A 120 -5.54 17.01 6.91
C LEU A 120 -4.13 17.31 7.44
N GLN A 121 -4.06 17.62 8.74
CA GLN A 121 -2.80 17.73 9.45
C GLN A 121 -2.34 16.34 9.94
N PRO A 122 -1.03 16.13 10.15
CA PRO A 122 -0.49 14.83 10.53
C PRO A 122 -1.10 14.22 11.81
N ASP A 123 -1.38 15.06 12.81
CA ASP A 123 -1.94 14.66 14.12
C ASP A 123 -3.44 14.32 14.07
N GLU A 124 -4.10 14.58 12.95
CA GLU A 124 -5.49 14.20 12.69
C GLU A 124 -5.63 12.81 12.05
N VAL A 125 -4.49 12.17 11.68
CA VAL A 125 -4.49 10.95 10.86
C VAL A 125 -3.86 9.78 11.60
N TRP A 126 -4.59 8.68 11.67
CA TRP A 126 -4.05 7.40 12.07
C TRP A 126 -3.59 6.62 10.85
N TYR A 127 -2.40 6.02 10.95
CA TYR A 127 -1.85 5.19 9.91
C TYR A 127 -1.71 3.74 10.39
N ILE A 128 -2.42 2.82 9.76
CA ILE A 128 -2.44 1.39 10.12
C ILE A 128 -1.62 0.62 9.10
N GLY A 129 -0.65 -0.17 9.56
CA GLY A 129 0.15 -1.02 8.68
C GLY A 129 0.89 -2.12 9.44
N ASP A 130 1.38 -3.10 8.70
CA ASP A 130 2.00 -4.32 9.23
C ASP A 130 3.53 -4.29 9.26
N GLN A 131 4.15 -3.47 8.43
CA GLN A 131 5.61 -3.40 8.34
C GLN A 131 6.17 -2.33 9.27
N TYR A 132 6.79 -2.75 10.38
CA TYR A 132 7.30 -1.85 11.41
C TYR A 132 8.17 -0.71 10.86
N GLU A 133 9.19 -1.01 10.04
CA GLU A 133 10.09 0.02 9.48
C GLU A 133 9.39 0.94 8.47
N CYS A 134 8.55 0.38 7.62
CA CYS A 134 7.90 1.13 6.54
C CYS A 134 6.68 1.90 7.04
N ASP A 135 5.83 1.23 7.82
CA ASP A 135 4.52 1.74 8.18
C ASP A 135 4.57 2.50 9.51
N VAL A 136 5.08 1.86 10.56
CA VAL A 136 5.08 2.45 11.90
C VAL A 136 6.10 3.57 11.99
N LYS A 137 7.38 3.29 11.75
CA LYS A 137 8.42 4.33 11.79
C LYS A 137 8.22 5.38 10.71
N GLY A 138 7.81 4.97 9.50
CA GLY A 138 7.57 5.90 8.40
C GLY A 138 6.48 6.90 8.70
N SER A 139 5.32 6.45 9.19
CA SER A 139 4.21 7.33 9.55
C SER A 139 4.54 8.21 10.76
N LEU A 140 5.20 7.65 11.79
CA LEU A 140 5.64 8.42 12.95
C LEU A 140 6.60 9.54 12.54
N ASN A 141 7.57 9.28 11.67
CA ASN A 141 8.50 10.29 11.14
C ASN A 141 7.80 11.37 10.29
N ALA A 142 6.63 11.05 9.74
CA ALA A 142 5.79 12.01 9.04
C ALA A 142 4.85 12.79 9.98
N GLY A 143 4.79 12.42 11.26
CA GLY A 143 3.97 13.06 12.29
C GLY A 143 2.57 12.48 12.44
N LEU A 144 2.27 11.37 11.76
CA LEU A 144 0.98 10.68 11.89
C LEU A 144 0.95 9.81 13.17
N LEU A 145 -0.23 9.35 13.53
CA LEU A 145 -0.46 8.44 14.66
C LEU A 145 -0.40 6.99 14.18
N PRO A 146 0.71 6.24 14.43
CA PRO A 146 0.85 4.87 13.94
C PRO A 146 0.02 3.89 14.75
N ILE A 147 -0.56 2.91 14.05
CA ILE A 147 -1.13 1.69 14.61
C ILE A 147 -0.40 0.51 13.95
N TRP A 148 0.22 -0.32 14.74
CA TRP A 148 0.91 -1.50 14.23
C TRP A 148 -0.03 -2.71 14.19
N TYR A 149 -0.38 -3.16 12.98
CA TYR A 149 -1.15 -4.37 12.76
C TYR A 149 -0.22 -5.59 12.79
N ILE A 150 -0.28 -6.37 13.86
CA ILE A 150 0.59 -7.55 14.05
C ILE A 150 -0.04 -8.87 13.56
N GLY A 151 -1.32 -8.87 13.22
CA GLY A 151 -2.05 -10.08 12.81
C GLY A 151 -1.65 -10.67 11.44
N ALA A 152 -0.84 -9.94 10.64
CA ALA A 152 -0.38 -10.41 9.33
C ALA A 152 1.00 -11.08 9.35
N ILE A 153 1.72 -11.07 10.48
CA ILE A 153 3.14 -11.42 10.51
C ILE A 153 3.45 -12.31 11.72
N ASP A 154 4.06 -13.48 11.46
CA ASP A 154 4.70 -14.34 12.48
C ASP A 154 6.07 -13.74 12.88
N LEU A 155 6.08 -12.63 13.56
CA LEU A 155 7.31 -12.04 14.11
C LEU A 155 7.31 -12.10 15.63
N PRO A 156 8.48 -12.36 16.27
CA PRO A 156 8.61 -12.25 17.71
C PRO A 156 8.38 -10.79 18.13
N TYR A 157 7.36 -10.58 18.92
CA TYR A 157 6.99 -9.29 19.49
C TYR A 157 8.05 -8.89 20.54
N THR A 158 8.60 -7.68 20.43
CA THR A 158 9.42 -7.08 21.47
C THR A 158 8.64 -5.96 22.16
N GLU A 159 8.45 -6.07 23.46
CA GLU A 159 7.53 -5.26 24.29
C GLU A 159 7.88 -3.76 24.46
N ASP A 160 8.95 -3.27 23.85
CA ASP A 160 9.50 -1.93 24.10
C ASP A 160 8.88 -0.79 23.27
N ILE A 161 7.69 -0.97 22.71
CA ILE A 161 7.13 0.00 21.76
C ILE A 161 5.86 0.61 22.31
N ASN A 162 5.93 1.89 22.65
CA ASN A 162 4.78 2.69 23.09
C ASN A 162 3.89 3.10 21.88
N ILE A 163 3.42 2.08 21.13
CA ILE A 163 2.61 2.21 19.91
C ILE A 163 1.37 1.35 20.09
N LEU A 164 0.21 1.84 19.62
CA LEU A 164 -1.01 1.07 19.62
C LEU A 164 -0.85 -0.15 18.69
N THR A 165 -0.99 -1.36 19.25
CA THR A 165 -0.95 -2.63 18.50
C THR A 165 -2.34 -3.26 18.44
N VAL A 166 -2.68 -3.82 17.30
CA VAL A 166 -3.97 -4.51 17.04
C VAL A 166 -3.75 -5.76 16.20
#